data_8264c65b02e1a1e57d629df8b2a5f3c5
#
_entry.id   8264c65b02e1a1e57d629df8b2a5f3c5
#
_cell.length_a   1.000
_cell.length_b   1.000
_cell.length_c   1.000
_cell.angle_alpha   90.00
_cell.angle_beta   90.00
_cell.angle_gamma   90.00
#
_symmetry.space_group_name_H-M   'P 1'
#
loop_
_entity.id
_entity.type
_entity.pdbx_description
1 polymer ?
#
loop_
_entity_poly.entity_id
_entity_poly.type
_entity_poly.pdbx_seq_one_letter_code
_entity_poly.pdbx_strand_id
1 'polypeptide(L)'
;MVRKNVICLWYESEALEAAKFYAQTFADSSVGAVSHAPGDYPAGKQGNVLTVEFSVMGIPCLGLNGGPAFKHSEAFSFQVATDSQEETDRLWNAIVGNGGQESQCGWCKDKWGLSWQITPRVLTTAISDPDRAAAKRAFDAMMGMRKIDIAAIEAAWRG
;
A
#
# COMPACT_ATOMS: atom_id res chain seq x y z
N MET A 1 -24.01 -5.64 -7.30
CA MET A 1 -24.54 -5.17 -5.99
C MET A 1 -23.68 -4.02 -5.52
N VAL A 2 -24.25 -2.84 -5.27
CA VAL A 2 -23.50 -1.68 -4.75
C VAL A 2 -23.00 -2.01 -3.35
N ARG A 3 -21.71 -1.90 -3.12
CA ARG A 3 -21.10 -2.16 -1.81
C ARG A 3 -21.48 -1.03 -0.83
N LYS A 4 -21.88 -1.40 0.39
CA LYS A 4 -22.30 -0.41 1.41
C LYS A 4 -21.12 0.35 2.03
N ASN A 5 -19.90 -0.17 1.90
CA ASN A 5 -18.69 0.43 2.45
C ASN A 5 -17.51 0.16 1.52
N VAL A 6 -16.78 1.20 1.22
CA VAL A 6 -15.53 1.17 0.42
C VAL A 6 -14.53 2.15 1.02
N ILE A 7 -13.24 1.90 0.80
CA ILE A 7 -12.19 2.85 1.14
C ILE A 7 -12.12 3.89 0.01
N CYS A 8 -12.38 5.15 0.31
CA CYS A 8 -12.21 6.24 -0.66
C CYS A 8 -10.79 6.82 -0.53
N LEU A 9 -10.06 6.81 -1.64
CA LEU A 9 -8.70 7.34 -1.74
C LEU A 9 -8.71 8.56 -2.65
N TRP A 10 -8.19 9.67 -2.13
CA TRP A 10 -8.12 10.94 -2.85
C TRP A 10 -6.88 10.99 -3.74
N TYR A 11 -7.06 11.42 -4.99
CA TYR A 11 -5.97 11.68 -5.95
C TYR A 11 -6.14 13.08 -6.54
N GLU A 12 -5.05 13.68 -6.98
CA GLU A 12 -5.12 14.95 -7.69
C GLU A 12 -5.89 14.77 -9.02
N SER A 13 -5.44 13.85 -9.88
CA SER A 13 -6.07 13.55 -11.18
C SER A 13 -5.79 12.13 -11.70
N GLU A 14 -5.02 11.33 -10.97
CA GLU A 14 -4.43 10.08 -11.48
C GLU A 14 -5.04 8.80 -10.88
N ALA A 15 -6.28 8.85 -10.37
CA ALA A 15 -6.92 7.70 -9.75
C ALA A 15 -6.93 6.46 -10.66
N LEU A 16 -7.15 6.62 -11.96
CA LEU A 16 -7.15 5.51 -12.92
C LEU A 16 -5.76 4.90 -13.12
N GLU A 17 -4.72 5.74 -13.16
CA GLU A 17 -3.34 5.30 -13.27
C GLU A 17 -2.93 4.51 -12.02
N ALA A 18 -3.26 5.04 -10.84
CA ALA A 18 -3.03 4.38 -9.56
C ALA A 18 -3.74 3.02 -9.48
N ALA A 19 -5.02 2.96 -9.81
CA ALA A 19 -5.80 1.74 -9.83
C ALA A 19 -5.20 0.66 -10.75
N LYS A 20 -4.75 1.05 -11.95
CA LYS A 20 -4.05 0.15 -12.88
C LYS A 20 -2.73 -0.37 -12.32
N PHE A 21 -1.95 0.51 -11.69
CA PHE A 21 -0.70 0.12 -11.05
C PHE A 21 -0.95 -0.90 -9.94
N TYR A 22 -1.94 -0.68 -9.08
CA TYR A 22 -2.26 -1.64 -8.00
C TYR A 22 -2.75 -2.98 -8.55
N ALA A 23 -3.60 -2.96 -9.57
CA ALA A 23 -4.09 -4.18 -10.22
C ALA A 23 -2.98 -5.01 -10.88
N GLN A 24 -1.92 -4.37 -11.36
CA GLN A 24 -0.76 -5.06 -11.95
C GLN A 24 0.25 -5.54 -10.90
N THR A 25 0.30 -4.87 -9.74
CA THR A 25 1.32 -5.10 -8.70
C THR A 25 0.88 -6.14 -7.69
N PHE A 26 -0.39 -6.08 -7.25
CA PHE A 26 -0.90 -6.89 -6.15
C PHE A 26 -1.85 -7.98 -6.66
N ALA A 27 -1.72 -9.17 -6.10
CA ALA A 27 -2.66 -10.27 -6.36
C ALA A 27 -4.08 -9.90 -5.91
N ASP A 28 -5.10 -10.52 -6.50
CA ASP A 28 -6.52 -10.28 -6.18
C ASP A 28 -6.90 -8.79 -6.19
N SER A 29 -6.37 -8.08 -7.18
CA SER A 29 -6.58 -6.65 -7.38
C SER A 29 -7.07 -6.39 -8.79
N SER A 30 -8.01 -5.46 -8.95
CA SER A 30 -8.65 -5.21 -10.24
C SER A 30 -9.12 -3.77 -10.37
N VAL A 31 -9.25 -3.29 -11.61
CA VAL A 31 -9.90 -2.02 -11.93
C VAL A 31 -11.35 -2.31 -12.28
N GLY A 32 -12.27 -1.55 -11.70
CA GLY A 32 -13.71 -1.63 -11.93
C GLY A 32 -14.25 -0.48 -12.79
N ALA A 33 -15.43 0.02 -12.43
CA ALA A 33 -16.11 1.08 -13.17
C ALA A 33 -15.36 2.41 -13.09
N VAL A 34 -15.30 3.12 -14.23
CA VAL A 34 -14.78 4.48 -14.34
C VAL A 34 -15.96 5.41 -14.59
N SER A 35 -16.15 6.39 -13.70
CA SER A 35 -17.22 7.37 -13.83
C SER A 35 -16.65 8.74 -14.18
N HIS A 36 -17.34 9.41 -15.08
CA HIS A 36 -16.96 10.74 -15.57
C HIS A 36 -17.83 11.83 -14.93
N ALA A 37 -17.27 13.00 -14.73
CA ALA A 37 -17.98 14.13 -14.12
C ALA A 37 -19.19 14.55 -14.98
N PRO A 38 -20.40 14.60 -14.42
CA PRO A 38 -21.60 15.02 -15.16
C PRO A 38 -21.66 16.55 -15.37
N GLY A 39 -20.81 17.30 -14.71
CA GLY A 39 -20.66 18.75 -14.81
C GLY A 39 -19.30 19.21 -14.31
N ASP A 40 -19.02 20.51 -14.41
CA ASP A 40 -17.81 21.12 -13.85
C ASP A 40 -17.78 20.96 -12.32
N TYR A 41 -16.61 20.75 -11.75
CA TYR A 41 -16.38 20.65 -10.31
C TYR A 41 -15.06 21.36 -9.92
N PRO A 42 -14.77 21.59 -8.62
CA PRO A 42 -13.63 22.44 -8.22
C PRO A 42 -12.28 22.02 -8.80
N ALA A 43 -12.09 20.71 -9.06
CA ALA A 43 -10.81 20.17 -9.54
C ALA A 43 -10.82 19.77 -11.03
N GLY A 44 -11.94 19.97 -11.75
CA GLY A 44 -12.01 19.52 -13.16
C GLY A 44 -13.26 19.97 -13.90
N LYS A 45 -13.39 19.46 -15.11
CA LYS A 45 -14.45 19.78 -16.04
C LYS A 45 -15.36 18.60 -16.29
N GLN A 46 -16.57 18.91 -16.77
CA GLN A 46 -17.49 17.90 -17.30
C GLN A 46 -16.75 16.94 -18.24
N GLY A 47 -16.98 15.65 -18.08
CA GLY A 47 -16.36 14.59 -18.87
C GLY A 47 -14.99 14.12 -18.37
N ASN A 48 -14.34 14.80 -17.43
CA ASN A 48 -13.13 14.27 -16.80
C ASN A 48 -13.45 13.01 -15.99
N VAL A 49 -12.48 12.12 -15.83
CA VAL A 49 -12.61 10.99 -14.89
C VAL A 49 -12.75 11.54 -13.48
N LEU A 50 -13.88 11.24 -12.84
CA LEU A 50 -14.18 11.70 -11.49
C LEU A 50 -13.86 10.61 -10.47
N THR A 51 -14.38 9.40 -10.68
CA THR A 51 -14.12 8.28 -9.77
C THR A 51 -13.75 7.01 -10.53
N VAL A 52 -12.97 6.17 -9.86
CA VAL A 52 -12.57 4.86 -10.35
C VAL A 52 -12.82 3.83 -9.25
N GLU A 53 -13.66 2.84 -9.52
CA GLU A 53 -13.78 1.68 -8.64
C GLU A 53 -12.60 0.74 -8.87
N PHE A 54 -12.05 0.21 -7.80
CA PHE A 54 -11.00 -0.81 -7.89
C PHE A 54 -10.95 -1.67 -6.62
N SER A 55 -10.17 -2.72 -6.65
CA SER A 55 -9.85 -3.50 -5.46
C SER A 55 -8.33 -3.61 -5.27
N VAL A 56 -7.93 -3.69 -4.02
CA VAL A 56 -6.55 -4.01 -3.63
C VAL A 56 -6.61 -5.24 -2.74
N MET A 57 -6.07 -6.37 -3.21
CA MET A 57 -6.06 -7.65 -2.49
C MET A 57 -7.44 -7.98 -1.88
N GLY A 58 -8.48 -7.85 -2.71
CA GLY A 58 -9.87 -8.10 -2.33
C GLY A 58 -10.56 -6.95 -1.57
N ILE A 59 -9.82 -5.93 -1.11
CA ILE A 59 -10.39 -4.77 -0.41
C ILE A 59 -10.98 -3.79 -1.44
N PRO A 60 -12.29 -3.47 -1.35
CA PRO A 60 -12.92 -2.55 -2.29
C PRO A 60 -12.51 -1.11 -2.02
N CYS A 61 -12.11 -0.41 -3.07
CA CYS A 61 -11.67 0.98 -3.04
C CYS A 61 -12.41 1.82 -4.08
N LEU A 62 -12.45 3.11 -3.85
CA LEU A 62 -12.91 4.15 -4.78
C LEU A 62 -11.82 5.22 -4.87
N GLY A 63 -11.23 5.39 -6.03
CA GLY A 63 -10.33 6.51 -6.30
C GLY A 63 -11.12 7.72 -6.72
N LEU A 64 -10.95 8.84 -6.04
CA LEU A 64 -11.58 10.12 -6.35
C LEU A 64 -10.54 11.10 -6.87
N ASN A 65 -10.73 11.63 -8.06
CA ASN A 65 -9.94 12.73 -8.61
C ASN A 65 -10.49 14.07 -8.08
N GLY A 66 -10.02 14.46 -6.88
CA GLY A 66 -10.52 15.63 -6.16
C GLY A 66 -9.62 16.87 -6.24
N GLY A 67 -8.48 16.78 -6.95
CA GLY A 67 -7.53 17.88 -7.09
C GLY A 67 -6.47 17.93 -5.99
N PRO A 68 -5.66 18.99 -5.97
CA PRO A 68 -4.45 19.07 -5.14
C PRO A 68 -4.69 19.43 -3.66
N ALA A 69 -5.95 19.58 -3.23
CA ALA A 69 -6.28 20.12 -1.91
C ALA A 69 -5.82 19.20 -0.75
N PHE A 70 -5.86 17.88 -0.94
CA PHE A 70 -5.49 16.91 0.08
C PHE A 70 -4.43 15.94 -0.45
N LYS A 71 -3.53 15.54 0.46
CA LYS A 71 -2.46 14.56 0.18
C LYS A 71 -2.56 13.42 1.18
N HIS A 72 -2.13 12.23 0.74
CA HIS A 72 -1.97 11.09 1.63
C HIS A 72 -0.90 11.36 2.69
N SER A 73 -1.06 10.70 3.83
CA SER A 73 -0.09 10.70 4.91
C SER A 73 0.07 9.30 5.48
N GLU A 74 1.04 9.11 6.36
CA GLU A 74 1.29 7.84 7.05
C GLU A 74 0.18 7.43 8.04
N ALA A 75 -0.81 8.30 8.27
CA ALA A 75 -1.97 7.98 9.11
C ALA A 75 -2.86 6.88 8.51
N PHE A 76 -2.74 6.61 7.22
CA PHE A 76 -3.35 5.48 6.52
C PHE A 76 -2.30 4.71 5.73
N SER A 77 -2.39 3.39 5.75
CA SER A 77 -1.56 2.52 4.92
C SER A 77 -2.28 1.20 4.64
N PHE A 78 -1.95 0.58 3.51
CA PHE A 78 -2.21 -0.84 3.31
C PHE A 78 -1.05 -1.64 3.88
N GLN A 79 -1.34 -2.60 4.78
CA GLN A 79 -0.36 -3.59 5.21
C GLN A 79 -0.53 -4.85 4.37
N VAL A 80 0.52 -5.21 3.67
CA VAL A 80 0.57 -6.36 2.77
C VAL A 80 1.49 -7.42 3.34
N ALA A 81 0.93 -8.58 3.69
CA ALA A 81 1.72 -9.71 4.13
C ALA A 81 2.42 -10.38 2.93
N THR A 82 3.67 -10.80 3.12
CA THR A 82 4.44 -11.57 2.15
C THR A 82 4.93 -12.87 2.76
N ASP A 83 5.11 -13.90 1.91
CA ASP A 83 5.50 -15.24 2.34
C ASP A 83 6.96 -15.58 2.06
N SER A 84 7.65 -14.74 1.28
CA SER A 84 9.07 -14.96 0.92
C SER A 84 9.81 -13.64 0.74
N GLN A 85 11.16 -13.72 0.75
CA GLN A 85 12.01 -12.58 0.42
C GLN A 85 11.80 -12.12 -1.03
N GLU A 86 11.62 -13.06 -1.94
CA GLU A 86 11.37 -12.76 -3.36
C GLU A 86 10.09 -11.94 -3.54
N GLU A 87 9.01 -12.33 -2.88
CA GLU A 87 7.76 -11.57 -2.92
C GLU A 87 7.90 -10.20 -2.27
N THR A 88 8.57 -10.12 -1.12
CA THR A 88 8.90 -8.87 -0.43
C THR A 88 9.66 -7.93 -1.35
N ASP A 89 10.71 -8.42 -1.99
CA ASP A 89 11.56 -7.65 -2.90
C ASP A 89 10.78 -7.19 -4.14
N ARG A 90 9.95 -8.06 -4.71
CA ARG A 90 9.13 -7.75 -5.89
C ARG A 90 8.17 -6.61 -5.60
N LEU A 91 7.42 -6.69 -4.52
CA LEU A 91 6.42 -5.65 -4.16
C LEU A 91 7.11 -4.33 -3.77
N TRP A 92 8.15 -4.40 -2.94
CA TRP A 92 8.93 -3.23 -2.56
C TRP A 92 9.51 -2.52 -3.78
N ASN A 93 10.17 -3.26 -4.66
CA ASN A 93 10.81 -2.69 -5.84
C ASN A 93 9.79 -2.15 -6.85
N ALA A 94 8.61 -2.78 -6.98
CA ALA A 94 7.55 -2.28 -7.83
C ALA A 94 7.04 -0.91 -7.35
N ILE A 95 6.82 -0.73 -6.05
CA ILE A 95 6.32 0.52 -5.47
C ILE A 95 7.39 1.61 -5.55
N VAL A 96 8.58 1.33 -5.02
CA VAL A 96 9.68 2.31 -4.95
C VAL A 96 10.20 2.65 -6.34
N GLY A 97 10.34 1.65 -7.22
CA GLY A 97 10.83 1.83 -8.60
C GLY A 97 9.86 2.58 -9.51
N ASN A 98 8.57 2.68 -9.14
CA ASN A 98 7.57 3.47 -9.89
C ASN A 98 7.45 4.92 -9.36
N GLY A 99 8.53 5.54 -8.96
CA GLY A 99 8.54 6.90 -8.43
C GLY A 99 8.12 7.00 -6.95
N GLY A 100 8.10 5.88 -6.24
CA GLY A 100 7.84 5.83 -4.82
C GLY A 100 9.06 6.18 -3.96
N GLN A 101 8.90 6.07 -2.65
CA GLN A 101 9.93 6.41 -1.66
C GLN A 101 10.03 5.33 -0.60
N GLU A 102 11.26 4.95 -0.26
CA GLU A 102 11.53 4.09 0.88
C GLU A 102 11.30 4.84 2.21
N SER A 103 10.83 4.11 3.22
CA SER A 103 10.80 4.54 4.60
C SER A 103 11.34 3.44 5.51
N GLN A 104 11.06 3.48 6.80
CA GLN A 104 11.61 2.57 7.79
C GLN A 104 10.67 1.38 8.06
N CYS A 105 11.23 0.28 8.58
CA CYS A 105 10.47 -0.83 9.15
C CYS A 105 9.47 -1.49 8.17
N GLY A 106 9.83 -1.62 6.90
CA GLY A 106 8.95 -2.19 5.88
C GLY A 106 7.94 -1.21 5.28
N TRP A 107 7.99 0.06 5.69
CA TRP A 107 7.16 1.10 5.11
C TRP A 107 7.77 1.70 3.85
N CYS A 108 6.91 2.00 2.88
CA CYS A 108 7.25 2.78 1.69
C CYS A 108 6.03 3.57 1.23
N LYS A 109 6.23 4.53 0.34
CA LYS A 109 5.15 5.28 -0.32
C LYS A 109 5.19 5.02 -1.81
N ASP A 110 4.03 5.00 -2.44
CA ASP A 110 3.95 5.06 -3.89
C ASP A 110 4.11 6.51 -4.39
N LYS A 111 4.15 6.68 -5.71
CA LYS A 111 4.35 8.01 -6.32
C LYS A 111 3.20 9.00 -6.04
N TRP A 112 2.02 8.49 -5.62
CA TRP A 112 0.87 9.32 -5.23
C TRP A 112 0.86 9.65 -3.73
N GLY A 113 1.88 9.17 -2.99
CA GLY A 113 2.05 9.42 -1.56
C GLY A 113 1.29 8.47 -0.64
N LEU A 114 0.56 7.48 -1.19
CA LEU A 114 -0.11 6.47 -0.40
C LEU A 114 0.92 5.54 0.25
N SER A 115 0.77 5.31 1.55
CA SER A 115 1.69 4.50 2.33
C SER A 115 1.34 3.00 2.26
N TRP A 116 2.39 2.20 2.20
CA TRP A 116 2.36 0.74 2.16
C TRP A 116 3.28 0.17 3.23
N GLN A 117 2.85 -0.91 3.87
CA GLN A 117 3.69 -1.72 4.75
C GLN A 117 3.88 -3.08 4.08
N ILE A 118 5.08 -3.36 3.59
CA ILE A 118 5.41 -4.69 3.04
C ILE A 118 5.99 -5.51 4.18
N THR A 119 5.15 -6.39 4.73
CA THR A 119 5.38 -7.03 6.03
C THR A 119 5.42 -8.55 5.87
N PRO A 120 6.61 -9.16 5.81
CA PRO A 120 6.71 -10.62 5.82
C PRO A 120 6.02 -11.25 7.03
N ARG A 121 5.28 -12.35 6.83
CA ARG A 121 4.57 -13.05 7.92
C ARG A 121 5.52 -13.50 9.03
N VAL A 122 6.76 -13.86 8.70
CA VAL A 122 7.78 -14.21 9.69
C VAL A 122 8.04 -13.06 10.66
N LEU A 123 8.05 -11.82 10.20
CA LEU A 123 8.19 -10.64 11.07
C LEU A 123 7.04 -10.54 12.05
N THR A 124 5.80 -10.64 11.56
CA THR A 124 4.61 -10.58 12.41
C THR A 124 4.63 -11.70 13.46
N THR A 125 5.03 -12.92 13.06
CA THR A 125 5.17 -14.05 13.97
C THR A 125 6.26 -13.79 15.03
N ALA A 126 7.43 -13.33 14.59
CA ALA A 126 8.57 -13.11 15.48
C ALA A 126 8.30 -12.04 16.54
N ILE A 127 7.71 -10.89 16.17
CA ILE A 127 7.40 -9.82 17.11
C ILE A 127 6.23 -10.15 18.07
N SER A 128 5.44 -11.16 17.72
CA SER A 128 4.32 -11.65 18.54
C SER A 128 4.71 -12.88 19.39
N ASP A 129 5.98 -13.28 19.39
CA ASP A 129 6.44 -14.45 20.14
C ASP A 129 6.15 -14.30 21.65
N PRO A 130 5.62 -15.35 22.30
CA PRO A 130 5.45 -15.37 23.75
C PRO A 130 6.77 -15.21 24.52
N ASP A 131 7.89 -15.67 23.98
CA ASP A 131 9.23 -15.31 24.47
C ASP A 131 9.51 -13.85 24.18
N ARG A 132 9.33 -13.00 25.18
CA ARG A 132 9.49 -11.55 25.06
C ARG A 132 10.91 -11.12 24.70
N ALA A 133 11.93 -11.93 25.07
CA ALA A 133 13.31 -11.63 24.71
C ALA A 133 13.55 -11.92 23.22
N ALA A 134 13.04 -13.02 22.70
CA ALA A 134 13.08 -13.34 21.27
C ALA A 134 12.31 -12.31 20.45
N ALA A 135 11.08 -11.97 20.86
CA ALA A 135 10.27 -10.93 20.21
C ALA A 135 11.00 -9.58 20.16
N LYS A 136 11.64 -9.20 21.27
CA LYS A 136 12.40 -7.94 21.34
C LYS A 136 13.59 -7.93 20.38
N ARG A 137 14.33 -9.02 20.26
CA ARG A 137 15.47 -9.12 19.33
C ARG A 137 15.01 -8.91 17.88
N ALA A 138 13.92 -9.58 17.49
CA ALA A 138 13.34 -9.42 16.15
C ALA A 138 12.85 -7.97 15.91
N PHE A 139 12.18 -7.38 16.87
CA PHE A 139 11.70 -5.99 16.83
C PHE A 139 12.86 -5.00 16.69
N ASP A 140 13.91 -5.13 17.50
CA ASP A 140 15.09 -4.26 17.44
C ASP A 140 15.79 -4.38 16.07
N ALA A 141 15.88 -5.60 15.51
CA ALA A 141 16.43 -5.80 14.16
C ALA A 141 15.59 -5.08 13.09
N MET A 142 14.26 -5.21 13.16
CA MET A 142 13.34 -4.51 12.24
C MET A 142 13.53 -3.00 12.28
N MET A 143 13.72 -2.42 13.47
CA MET A 143 13.85 -0.97 13.65
C MET A 143 15.04 -0.37 12.89
N GLY A 144 16.04 -1.17 12.56
CA GLY A 144 17.18 -0.76 11.74
C GLY A 144 17.01 -0.93 10.23
N MET A 145 15.88 -1.49 9.79
CA MET A 145 15.65 -1.83 8.39
C MET A 145 14.80 -0.78 7.67
N ARG A 146 14.99 -0.68 6.36
CA ARG A 146 14.01 -0.10 5.43
C ARG A 146 13.12 -1.22 4.87
N LYS A 147 13.54 -1.85 3.77
CA LYS A 147 12.96 -3.12 3.33
C LYS A 147 13.30 -4.22 4.34
N ILE A 148 12.33 -5.06 4.66
CA ILE A 148 12.54 -6.15 5.60
C ILE A 148 13.41 -7.24 4.97
N ASP A 149 14.45 -7.63 5.70
CA ASP A 149 15.29 -8.78 5.40
C ASP A 149 14.85 -9.96 6.29
N ILE A 150 14.23 -10.96 5.67
CA ILE A 150 13.67 -12.12 6.36
C ILE A 150 14.77 -12.89 7.10
N ALA A 151 15.92 -13.11 6.44
CA ALA A 151 17.03 -13.87 7.05
C ALA A 151 17.59 -13.17 8.30
N ALA A 152 17.71 -11.85 8.25
CA ALA A 152 18.16 -11.04 9.39
C ALA A 152 17.13 -11.06 10.53
N ILE A 153 15.81 -11.00 10.23
CA ILE A 153 14.75 -11.14 11.25
C ILE A 153 14.82 -12.51 11.91
N GLU A 154 14.93 -13.59 11.12
CA GLU A 154 15.02 -14.95 11.65
C GLU A 154 16.27 -15.17 12.51
N ALA A 155 17.42 -14.63 12.09
CA ALA A 155 18.66 -14.72 12.83
C ALA A 155 18.53 -14.01 14.20
N ALA A 156 18.01 -12.80 14.22
CA ALA A 156 17.79 -12.04 15.45
C ALA A 156 16.76 -12.72 16.36
N TRP A 157 15.71 -13.29 15.80
CA TRP A 157 14.69 -14.01 16.55
C TRP A 157 15.24 -15.24 17.26
N ARG A 158 16.07 -16.04 16.58
CA ARG A 158 16.73 -17.23 17.16
C ARG A 158 17.75 -16.88 18.26
N GLY A 159 18.49 -15.80 18.14
CA GLY A 159 19.53 -15.36 19.10
C GLY A 159 20.92 -15.80 18.72
#